data_f4f0f87a3dc5f83264175e67fa7ea40b
#
_entry.id   f4f0f87a3dc5f83264175e67fa7ea40b
#
_cell.length_a   1.000
_cell.length_b   1.000
_cell.length_c   1.000
_cell.angle_alpha   90.00
_cell.angle_beta   90.00
_cell.angle_gamma   90.00
#
_symmetry.space_group_name_H-M   'P 1'
#
loop_
_entity.id
_entity.type
_entity.pdbx_description
1 polymer ?
#
loop_
_entity_poly.entity_id
_entity_poly.type
_entity_poly.pdbx_seq_one_letter_code
_entity_poly.pdbx_strand_id
1 'polypeptide(L)'
;MAKYGPLLILEDDEDDRELYQNVLKELGLRNTIHFFDSGDALLSFLEETTEKPLVIIADINVPRMNGLELRRRIDQDEVLRKKSIPFVFLTTIESKEIVDEVYDLTVQGYFIKKPFYDDIANQIRAILEYWLMARSPNE
;
A
#
# COMPACT_ATOMS: atom_id res chain seq x y z
N MET A 1 -5.02 -16.80 4.91
CA MET A 1 -5.27 -15.75 5.91
C MET A 1 -4.49 -14.50 5.51
N ALA A 2 -5.13 -13.32 5.65
CA ALA A 2 -4.52 -12.04 5.23
C ALA A 2 -3.19 -11.74 5.95
N LYS A 3 -3.03 -12.17 7.19
CA LYS A 3 -1.79 -11.95 7.97
C LYS A 3 -0.56 -12.62 7.33
N TYR A 4 -0.77 -13.66 6.56
CA TYR A 4 0.30 -14.37 5.86
C TYR A 4 0.35 -14.01 4.38
N GLY A 5 -0.53 -13.09 3.96
CA GLY A 5 -0.59 -12.66 2.58
C GLY A 5 0.57 -11.75 2.18
N PRO A 6 0.69 -11.49 0.89
CA PRO A 6 1.77 -10.64 0.40
C PRO A 6 1.58 -9.18 0.77
N LEU A 7 2.68 -8.43 0.82
CA LEU A 7 2.65 -6.98 0.79
C LEU A 7 2.65 -6.56 -0.68
N LEU A 8 1.73 -5.68 -1.04
CA LEU A 8 1.68 -5.11 -2.37
C LEU A 8 2.10 -3.65 -2.26
N ILE A 9 3.22 -3.31 -2.88
CA ILE A 9 3.83 -2.00 -2.72
C ILE A 9 3.90 -1.30 -4.09
N LEU A 10 3.19 -0.19 -4.22
CA LEU A 10 3.28 0.67 -5.39
C LEU A 10 4.36 1.72 -5.14
N GLU A 11 5.55 1.49 -5.63
CA GLU A 11 6.71 2.33 -5.42
C GLU A 11 7.74 2.06 -6.49
N ASP A 12 8.17 3.10 -7.21
CA ASP A 12 9.17 2.98 -8.28
C ASP A 12 10.60 3.36 -7.84
N ASP A 13 10.75 3.98 -6.67
CA ASP A 13 12.06 4.37 -6.15
C ASP A 13 12.76 3.18 -5.50
N GLU A 14 13.98 2.89 -5.97
CA GLU A 14 14.75 1.73 -5.47
C GLU A 14 15.16 1.88 -4.01
N ASP A 15 15.49 3.09 -3.57
CA ASP A 15 15.87 3.34 -2.18
C ASP A 15 14.70 3.11 -1.24
N ASP A 16 13.52 3.56 -1.64
CA ASP A 16 12.32 3.35 -0.84
C ASP A 16 11.91 1.86 -0.84
N ARG A 17 12.10 1.15 -1.95
CA ARG A 17 11.87 -0.31 -1.98
C ARG A 17 12.78 -1.03 -1.00
N GLU A 18 14.05 -0.64 -0.93
CA GLU A 18 15.00 -1.21 0.02
C GLU A 18 14.55 -0.98 1.47
N LEU A 19 13.97 0.19 1.77
CA LEU A 19 13.41 0.47 3.09
C LEU A 19 12.34 -0.55 3.49
N TYR A 20 11.43 -0.86 2.60
CA TYR A 20 10.39 -1.87 2.87
C TYR A 20 11.02 -3.22 3.18
N GLN A 21 11.99 -3.63 2.40
CA GLN A 21 12.69 -4.91 2.60
C GLN A 21 13.40 -4.94 3.95
N ASN A 22 14.07 -3.85 4.32
CA ASN A 22 14.79 -3.77 5.58
C ASN A 22 13.85 -3.83 6.78
N VAL A 23 12.71 -3.14 6.72
CA VAL A 23 11.73 -3.16 7.80
C VAL A 23 11.11 -4.54 7.97
N LEU A 24 10.76 -5.22 6.87
CA LEU A 24 10.26 -6.59 6.95
C LEU A 24 11.28 -7.50 7.65
N LYS A 25 12.54 -7.36 7.28
CA LYS A 25 13.61 -8.17 7.85
C LYS A 25 13.77 -7.91 9.35
N GLU A 26 13.75 -6.63 9.76
CA GLU A 26 13.81 -6.25 11.17
C GLU A 26 12.66 -6.85 11.99
N LEU A 27 11.47 -6.86 11.42
CA LEU A 27 10.28 -7.42 12.08
C LEU A 27 10.21 -8.94 12.04
N GLY A 28 11.15 -9.58 11.35
CA GLY A 28 11.16 -11.04 11.21
C GLY A 28 10.01 -11.58 10.38
N LEU A 29 9.46 -10.77 9.49
CA LEU A 29 8.33 -11.17 8.66
C LEU A 29 8.80 -11.95 7.44
N ARG A 30 8.05 -13.02 7.12
CA ARG A 30 8.32 -13.87 5.96
C ARG A 30 7.34 -13.64 4.82
N ASN A 31 6.47 -12.64 4.95
CA ASN A 31 5.50 -12.31 3.92
C ASN A 31 6.22 -11.98 2.61
N THR A 32 5.69 -12.47 1.51
CA THR A 32 6.20 -12.09 0.18
C THR A 32 5.90 -10.63 -0.06
N ILE A 33 6.84 -9.92 -0.67
CA ILE A 33 6.64 -8.54 -1.05
C ILE A 33 6.64 -8.46 -2.59
N HIS A 34 5.61 -7.82 -3.14
CA HIS A 34 5.52 -7.53 -4.57
C HIS A 34 5.61 -6.04 -4.79
N PHE A 35 6.61 -5.62 -5.54
CA PHE A 35 6.78 -4.22 -5.92
C PHE A 35 6.21 -3.98 -7.31
N PHE A 36 5.50 -2.87 -7.44
CA PHE A 36 4.96 -2.42 -8.72
C PHE A 36 5.43 -1.00 -8.98
N ASP A 37 5.81 -0.71 -10.21
CA ASP A 37 6.28 0.62 -10.61
C ASP A 37 5.20 1.48 -11.27
N SER A 38 3.99 0.92 -11.43
CA SER A 38 2.84 1.66 -11.95
C SER A 38 1.53 1.08 -11.40
N GLY A 39 0.50 1.91 -11.36
CA GLY A 39 -0.84 1.46 -10.94
C GLY A 39 -1.39 0.37 -11.84
N ASP A 40 -1.09 0.42 -13.15
CA ASP A 40 -1.53 -0.62 -14.10
C ASP A 40 -1.06 -2.00 -13.69
N ALA A 41 0.21 -2.11 -13.31
CA ALA A 41 0.80 -3.39 -12.93
C ALA A 41 0.15 -3.94 -11.66
N LEU A 42 -0.08 -3.10 -10.67
CA LEU A 42 -0.73 -3.52 -9.43
C LEU A 42 -2.19 -3.91 -9.68
N LEU A 43 -2.90 -3.14 -10.49
CA LEU A 43 -4.29 -3.44 -10.83
C LEU A 43 -4.41 -4.79 -11.51
N SER A 44 -3.55 -5.08 -12.48
CA SER A 44 -3.54 -6.38 -13.17
C SER A 44 -3.30 -7.52 -12.19
N PHE A 45 -2.38 -7.34 -11.27
CA PHE A 45 -2.11 -8.34 -10.24
C PHE A 45 -3.36 -8.59 -9.38
N LEU A 46 -4.04 -7.53 -8.93
CA LEU A 46 -5.24 -7.65 -8.10
C LEU A 46 -6.38 -8.35 -8.83
N GLU A 47 -6.51 -8.11 -10.12
CA GLU A 47 -7.58 -8.74 -10.92
C GLU A 47 -7.39 -10.24 -11.05
N GLU A 48 -6.16 -10.71 -11.04
CA GLU A 48 -5.83 -12.13 -11.28
C GLU A 48 -5.58 -12.94 -10.02
N THR A 49 -5.06 -12.31 -8.96
CA THR A 49 -4.66 -13.04 -7.77
C THR A 49 -5.84 -13.51 -6.92
N THR A 50 -5.69 -14.70 -6.33
CA THR A 50 -6.60 -15.20 -5.30
C THR A 50 -6.06 -14.92 -3.89
N GLU A 51 -4.83 -14.45 -3.79
CA GLU A 51 -4.21 -14.13 -2.51
C GLU A 51 -4.82 -12.86 -1.92
N LYS A 52 -4.92 -12.85 -0.61
CA LYS A 52 -5.41 -11.68 0.14
C LYS A 52 -4.21 -10.96 0.73
N PRO A 53 -3.95 -9.72 0.33
CA PRO A 53 -2.76 -9.03 0.83
C PRO A 53 -2.86 -8.72 2.33
N LEU A 54 -1.70 -8.71 2.99
CA LEU A 54 -1.62 -8.18 4.33
C LEU A 54 -1.95 -6.69 4.32
N VAL A 55 -1.37 -5.96 3.39
CA VAL A 55 -1.62 -4.53 3.20
C VAL A 55 -1.15 -4.12 1.80
N ILE A 56 -1.84 -3.13 1.23
CA ILE A 56 -1.39 -2.43 0.02
C ILE A 56 -0.89 -1.07 0.47
N ILE A 57 0.37 -0.75 0.17
CA ILE A 57 0.93 0.57 0.46
C ILE A 57 1.30 1.20 -0.87
N ALA A 58 0.74 2.36 -1.16
CA ALA A 58 0.87 3.01 -2.46
C ALA A 58 1.42 4.42 -2.36
N ASP A 59 2.37 4.74 -3.23
CA ASP A 59 2.74 6.11 -3.51
C ASP A 59 1.83 6.64 -4.62
N ILE A 60 1.54 7.93 -4.62
CA ILE A 60 0.78 8.56 -5.69
C ILE A 60 1.70 8.84 -6.88
N ASN A 61 2.92 9.31 -6.62
CA ASN A 61 3.87 9.72 -7.67
C ASN A 61 4.59 8.54 -8.31
N VAL A 62 3.90 7.80 -9.15
CA VAL A 62 4.48 6.76 -9.99
C VAL A 62 4.08 6.98 -11.43
N PRO A 63 4.86 6.49 -12.41
CA PRO A 63 4.57 6.72 -13.83
C PRO A 63 3.32 5.98 -14.32
N ARG A 64 2.80 6.39 -15.46
CA ARG A 64 1.60 5.84 -16.11
C ARG A 64 0.40 6.02 -15.18
N MET A 65 -0.30 4.95 -14.81
CA MET A 65 -1.37 5.06 -13.82
C MET A 65 -0.76 5.31 -12.44
N ASN A 66 -1.02 6.47 -11.86
CA ASN A 66 -0.52 6.81 -10.52
C ASN A 66 -1.39 6.18 -9.41
N GLY A 67 -0.96 6.36 -8.16
CA GLY A 67 -1.66 5.74 -7.03
C GLY A 67 -3.09 6.22 -6.84
N LEU A 68 -3.37 7.48 -7.13
CA LEU A 68 -4.73 8.02 -7.01
C LEU A 68 -5.64 7.46 -8.11
N GLU A 69 -5.17 7.42 -9.34
CA GLU A 69 -5.90 6.82 -10.46
C GLU A 69 -6.18 5.33 -10.20
N LEU A 70 -5.20 4.62 -9.67
CA LEU A 70 -5.36 3.23 -9.27
C LEU A 70 -6.50 3.09 -8.25
N ARG A 71 -6.51 3.92 -7.21
CA ARG A 71 -7.54 3.84 -6.17
C ARG A 71 -8.93 4.14 -6.73
N ARG A 72 -9.04 5.12 -7.63
CA ARG A 72 -10.31 5.43 -8.30
C ARG A 72 -10.83 4.23 -9.09
N ARG A 73 -9.95 3.53 -9.79
CA ARG A 73 -10.31 2.34 -10.55
C ARG A 73 -10.76 1.19 -9.65
N ILE A 74 -10.05 0.98 -8.55
CA ILE A 74 -10.43 -0.04 -7.55
C ILE A 74 -11.81 0.24 -6.97
N ASP A 75 -12.11 1.51 -6.71
CA ASP A 75 -13.39 1.90 -6.10
C ASP A 75 -14.59 1.61 -7.00
N GLN A 76 -14.39 1.53 -8.31
CA GLN A 76 -15.45 1.24 -9.28
C GLN A 76 -15.87 -0.23 -9.29
N ASP A 77 -15.11 -1.11 -8.69
CA ASP A 77 -15.36 -2.56 -8.70
C ASP A 77 -15.47 -3.07 -7.26
N GLU A 78 -16.64 -3.59 -6.90
CA GLU A 78 -16.91 -4.04 -5.54
C GLU A 78 -15.98 -5.17 -5.09
N VAL A 79 -15.65 -6.09 -5.97
CA VAL A 79 -14.74 -7.21 -5.66
C VAL A 79 -13.33 -6.68 -5.40
N LEU A 80 -12.83 -5.81 -6.28
CA LEU A 80 -11.51 -5.22 -6.12
C LEU A 80 -11.44 -4.33 -4.87
N ARG A 81 -12.49 -3.58 -4.60
CA ARG A 81 -12.54 -2.70 -3.44
C ARG A 81 -12.37 -3.49 -2.13
N LYS A 82 -13.11 -4.58 -1.98
CA LYS A 82 -13.01 -5.44 -0.80
C LYS A 82 -11.65 -6.14 -0.71
N LYS A 83 -11.16 -6.65 -1.84
CA LYS A 83 -9.89 -7.34 -1.96
C LYS A 83 -8.70 -6.44 -1.60
N SER A 84 -8.87 -5.13 -1.78
CA SER A 84 -7.84 -4.12 -1.58
C SER A 84 -7.81 -3.52 -0.17
N ILE A 85 -8.52 -4.09 0.77
CA ILE A 85 -8.49 -3.65 2.17
C ILE A 85 -7.48 -4.53 2.92
N PRO A 86 -6.52 -3.96 3.66
CA PRO A 86 -6.29 -2.53 3.86
C PRO A 86 -5.46 -1.88 2.75
N PHE A 87 -5.83 -0.66 2.37
CA PHE A 87 -5.13 0.15 1.39
C PHE A 87 -4.68 1.45 2.07
N VAL A 88 -3.39 1.73 2.03
CA VAL A 88 -2.78 2.87 2.72
C VAL A 88 -1.89 3.63 1.75
N PHE A 89 -1.97 4.95 1.76
CA PHE A 89 -1.03 5.78 1.00
C PHE A 89 0.17 6.17 1.86
N LEU A 90 1.34 6.13 1.27
CA LEU A 90 2.58 6.66 1.82
C LEU A 90 3.25 7.43 0.70
N THR A 91 3.15 8.75 0.73
CA THR A 91 3.51 9.63 -0.38
C THR A 91 3.97 11.00 0.11
N THR A 92 4.70 11.72 -0.72
CA THR A 92 5.11 13.09 -0.40
C THR A 92 4.01 14.12 -0.67
N ILE A 93 2.93 13.74 -1.32
CA ILE A 93 1.82 14.66 -1.63
C ILE A 93 1.01 14.95 -0.38
N GLU A 94 0.89 16.24 -0.03
CA GLU A 94 0.17 16.68 1.17
C GLU A 94 -0.99 17.65 0.88
N SER A 95 -1.41 17.74 -0.39
CA SER A 95 -2.56 18.56 -0.80
C SER A 95 -3.82 18.13 -0.05
N LYS A 96 -4.46 19.09 0.62
CA LYS A 96 -5.71 18.82 1.33
C LYS A 96 -6.79 18.25 0.39
N GLU A 97 -6.86 18.75 -0.83
CA GLU A 97 -7.85 18.31 -1.81
C GLU A 97 -7.67 16.83 -2.15
N ILE A 98 -6.43 16.41 -2.33
CA ILE A 98 -6.12 15.00 -2.63
C ILE A 98 -6.39 14.13 -1.41
N VAL A 99 -6.01 14.57 -0.22
CA VAL A 99 -6.26 13.82 1.02
C VAL A 99 -7.76 13.63 1.21
N ASP A 100 -8.56 14.68 1.02
CA ASP A 100 -10.01 14.59 1.16
C ASP A 100 -10.61 13.61 0.14
N GLU A 101 -10.17 13.67 -1.11
CA GLU A 101 -10.64 12.76 -2.15
C GLU A 101 -10.31 11.30 -1.80
N VAL A 102 -9.09 11.06 -1.32
CA VAL A 102 -8.63 9.72 -0.97
C VAL A 102 -9.50 9.12 0.14
N TYR A 103 -9.82 9.88 1.16
CA TYR A 103 -10.68 9.37 2.24
C TYR A 103 -12.12 9.14 1.78
N ASP A 104 -12.60 9.90 0.81
CA ASP A 104 -13.89 9.63 0.17
C ASP A 104 -13.88 8.31 -0.59
N LEU A 105 -12.72 7.87 -1.05
CA LEU A 105 -12.51 6.58 -1.69
C LEU A 105 -12.30 5.44 -0.68
N THR A 106 -12.54 5.69 0.59
CA THR A 106 -12.51 4.70 1.68
C THR A 106 -11.19 3.97 1.87
N VAL A 107 -10.07 4.68 1.77
CA VAL A 107 -8.76 4.13 2.14
C VAL A 107 -8.62 4.06 3.67
N GLN A 108 -7.74 3.20 4.16
CA GLN A 108 -7.56 2.96 5.58
C GLN A 108 -6.48 3.83 6.22
N GLY A 109 -5.75 4.61 5.44
CA GLY A 109 -4.78 5.54 5.97
C GLY A 109 -4.07 6.34 4.89
N TYR A 110 -3.53 7.48 5.30
CA TYR A 110 -2.76 8.38 4.42
C TYR A 110 -1.60 8.93 5.22
N PHE A 111 -0.39 8.58 4.81
CA PHE A 111 0.83 9.04 5.47
C PHE A 111 1.61 9.92 4.52
N ILE A 112 2.07 11.05 5.02
CA ILE A 112 2.98 11.92 4.28
C ILE A 112 4.39 11.47 4.58
N LYS A 113 5.15 11.06 3.55
CA LYS A 113 6.53 10.60 3.69
C LYS A 113 7.37 11.66 4.38
N LYS A 114 8.03 11.26 5.45
CA LYS A 114 8.97 12.13 6.13
C LYS A 114 10.28 12.22 5.32
N PRO A 115 11.06 13.31 5.51
CA PRO A 115 12.25 13.52 4.67
C PRO A 115 13.44 12.62 4.99
N PHE A 116 13.48 12.03 6.18
CA PHE A 116 14.64 11.23 6.60
C PHE A 116 14.35 9.76 6.57
N TYR A 117 15.39 8.98 6.24
CA TYR A 117 15.33 7.53 6.10
C TYR A 117 14.70 6.84 7.31
N ASP A 118 15.20 7.13 8.51
CA ASP A 118 14.71 6.50 9.74
C ASP A 118 13.25 6.81 10.02
N ASP A 119 12.80 7.99 9.65
CA ASP A 119 11.42 8.40 9.86
C ASP A 119 10.47 7.67 8.91
N ILE A 120 10.88 7.48 7.65
CA ILE A 120 10.08 6.69 6.71
C ILE A 120 10.04 5.23 7.17
N ALA A 121 11.16 4.69 7.61
CA ALA A 121 11.21 3.32 8.14
C ALA A 121 10.24 3.16 9.32
N ASN A 122 10.16 4.15 10.20
CA ASN A 122 9.22 4.14 11.32
C ASN A 122 7.76 4.19 10.84
N GLN A 123 7.47 4.94 9.79
CA GLN A 123 6.12 4.98 9.20
C GLN A 123 5.75 3.60 8.65
N ILE A 124 6.64 2.97 7.90
CA ILE A 124 6.41 1.63 7.35
C ILE A 124 6.19 0.63 8.47
N ARG A 125 7.03 0.67 9.50
CA ARG A 125 6.92 -0.21 10.65
C ARG A 125 5.58 -0.07 11.35
N ALA A 126 5.12 1.16 11.55
CA ALA A 126 3.83 1.43 12.19
C ALA A 126 2.68 0.86 11.39
N ILE A 127 2.70 1.00 10.07
CA ILE A 127 1.67 0.46 9.18
C ILE A 127 1.63 -1.07 9.29
N LEU A 128 2.80 -1.72 9.20
CA LEU A 128 2.87 -3.18 9.23
C LEU A 128 2.46 -3.74 10.58
N GLU A 129 2.94 -3.16 11.67
CA GLU A 129 2.59 -3.61 13.02
C GLU A 129 1.10 -3.46 13.28
N TYR A 130 0.50 -2.35 12.83
CA TYR A 130 -0.93 -2.14 12.99
C TYR A 130 -1.73 -3.26 12.31
N TRP A 131 -1.42 -3.55 11.04
CA TRP A 131 -2.21 -4.53 10.27
C TRP A 131 -1.90 -5.98 10.61
N LEU A 132 -0.75 -6.24 11.22
CA LEU A 132 -0.47 -7.56 11.80
C LEU A 132 -1.36 -7.84 13.01
N MET A 133 -1.73 -6.80 13.77
CA MET A 133 -2.57 -6.92 14.96
C MET A 133 -4.05 -6.75 14.65
N ALA A 134 -4.39 -5.91 13.69
CA ALA A 134 -5.77 -5.60 13.35
C ALA A 134 -6.42 -6.76 12.60
N ARG A 135 -7.72 -6.94 12.83
CA ARG A 135 -8.48 -7.91 12.03
C ARG A 135 -8.87 -7.28 10.70
N SER A 136 -8.49 -7.95 9.61
CA SER A 136 -8.86 -7.54 8.25
C SER A 136 -10.21 -8.17 7.86
N PRO A 137 -11.02 -7.51 7.01
CA PRO A 137 -12.25 -8.13 6.51
C PRO A 137 -11.99 -9.33 5.60
N ASN A 138 -10.75 -9.56 5.19
CA ASN A 138 -10.35 -10.67 4.33
C ASN A 138 -9.78 -11.87 5.10
N GLU A 139 -9.88 -11.85 6.39
CA GLU A 139 -9.45 -12.98 7.23
C GLU A 139 -10.55 -14.03 7.40
#